data_8ffb9d8ccf25082d2c7449e348a8f5dc
#
_entry.id   8ffb9d8ccf25082d2c7449e348a8f5dc
#
_cell.length_a   1.000
_cell.length_b   1.000
_cell.length_c   1.000
_cell.angle_alpha   90.00
_cell.angle_beta   90.00
_cell.angle_gamma   90.00
#
_symmetry.space_group_name_H-M   'P 1'
#
loop_
_entity.id
_entity.type
_entity.pdbx_description
1 polymer ?
#
loop_
_entity_poly.entity_id
_entity_poly.type
_entity_poly.pdbx_seq_one_letter_code
_entity_poly.pdbx_strand_id
1 'polypeptide(L)'
;MTHPMRIRLTEERRERMLRSTQRFLAETLDVEVGELAGSLVLDFFVKELGAPVYNQAIQDARKFLQEKLDDLDVEFYEPDEPFSR
;
A
#
# COMPACT_ATOMS: atom_id res chain seq x y z
N MET A 1 22.17 6.43 4.39
CA MET A 1 21.90 6.49 2.97
C MET A 1 20.40 6.65 2.71
N THR A 2 20.07 7.55 1.83
CA THR A 2 18.67 7.85 1.54
C THR A 2 18.25 7.14 0.28
N HIS A 3 17.18 6.39 0.35
CA HIS A 3 16.63 5.73 -0.83
C HIS A 3 15.57 6.61 -1.45
N PRO A 4 15.52 6.66 -2.77
CA PRO A 4 14.42 7.37 -3.39
C PRO A 4 13.12 6.66 -3.03
N MET A 5 12.09 7.46 -2.90
CA MET A 5 10.79 6.90 -2.58
C MET A 5 10.29 6.05 -3.74
N ARG A 6 9.92 4.83 -3.44
CA ARG A 6 9.44 3.92 -4.48
C ARG A 6 7.96 4.06 -4.74
N ILE A 7 7.26 4.71 -3.83
CA ILE A 7 5.83 4.87 -3.97
C ILE A 7 5.57 6.01 -4.92
N ARG A 8 5.06 5.66 -6.09
CA ARG A 8 4.73 6.64 -7.10
C ARG A 8 3.33 6.37 -7.59
N LEU A 9 2.52 7.40 -7.54
CA LEU A 9 1.18 7.30 -8.07
C LEU A 9 1.23 7.42 -9.58
N THR A 10 0.41 6.64 -10.26
CA THR A 10 0.25 6.82 -11.70
C THR A 10 -0.39 8.19 -11.94
N GLU A 11 -0.23 8.70 -13.17
CA GLU A 11 -0.83 9.98 -13.52
C GLU A 11 -2.32 9.97 -13.28
N GLU A 12 -2.97 8.88 -13.65
CA GLU A 12 -4.42 8.79 -13.49
C GLU A 12 -4.85 8.80 -12.04
N ARG A 13 -4.13 8.05 -11.22
CA ARG A 13 -4.45 8.02 -9.79
C ARG A 13 -4.18 9.36 -9.14
N ARG A 14 -3.07 9.97 -9.51
CA ARG A 14 -2.71 11.26 -8.95
C ARG A 14 -3.76 12.30 -9.31
N GLU A 15 -4.20 12.32 -10.56
CA GLU A 15 -5.20 13.26 -11.01
C GLU A 15 -6.50 13.10 -10.22
N ARG A 16 -6.93 11.85 -10.07
CA ARG A 16 -8.17 11.57 -9.34
C ARG A 16 -8.05 11.96 -7.87
N MET A 17 -6.91 11.66 -7.27
CA MET A 17 -6.70 11.98 -5.87
C MET A 17 -6.58 13.49 -5.66
N LEU A 18 -6.01 14.19 -6.63
CA LEU A 18 -5.94 15.64 -6.54
C LEU A 18 -7.34 16.23 -6.54
N ARG A 19 -8.20 15.78 -7.44
CA ARG A 19 -9.57 16.28 -7.49
C ARG A 19 -10.31 15.96 -6.19
N SER A 20 -10.11 14.75 -5.69
CA SER A 20 -10.73 14.33 -4.46
C SER A 20 -10.27 15.18 -3.27
N THR A 21 -8.97 15.47 -3.24
CA THR A 21 -8.39 16.29 -2.18
C THR A 21 -8.95 17.70 -2.23
N GLN A 22 -9.02 18.29 -3.42
CA GLN A 22 -9.58 19.62 -3.58
C GLN A 22 -11.02 19.66 -3.11
N ARG A 23 -11.80 18.65 -3.47
CA ARG A 23 -13.20 18.59 -3.06
C ARG A 23 -13.33 18.44 -1.56
N PHE A 24 -12.53 17.58 -0.97
CA PHE A 24 -12.59 17.39 0.47
C PHE A 24 -12.31 18.69 1.23
N LEU A 25 -11.26 19.39 0.80
CA LEU A 25 -10.88 20.62 1.45
C LEU A 25 -11.99 21.68 1.30
N ALA A 26 -12.57 21.76 0.12
CA ALA A 26 -13.61 22.74 -0.12
C ALA A 26 -14.89 22.43 0.65
N GLU A 27 -15.32 21.17 0.63
CA GLU A 27 -16.62 20.80 1.19
C GLU A 27 -16.56 20.56 2.68
N THR A 28 -15.45 20.06 3.18
CA THR A 28 -15.36 19.69 4.59
C THR A 28 -14.72 20.78 5.42
N LEU A 29 -13.68 21.42 4.91
CA LEU A 29 -12.94 22.41 5.66
C LEU A 29 -13.13 23.82 5.13
N ASP A 30 -13.94 23.97 4.10
CA ASP A 30 -14.24 25.29 3.51
C ASP A 30 -12.96 26.00 3.06
N VAL A 31 -12.04 25.23 2.51
CA VAL A 31 -10.78 25.76 2.01
C VAL A 31 -10.69 25.47 0.51
N GLU A 32 -10.57 26.53 -0.28
CA GLU A 32 -10.42 26.39 -1.72
C GLU A 32 -8.95 26.39 -2.08
N VAL A 33 -8.51 25.36 -2.77
CA VAL A 33 -7.12 25.28 -3.20
C VAL A 33 -7.06 25.01 -4.70
N GLY A 34 -6.13 25.68 -5.36
CA GLY A 34 -5.86 25.42 -6.77
C GLY A 34 -5.07 24.15 -6.94
N GLU A 35 -4.64 23.95 -8.19
CA GLU A 35 -3.93 22.70 -8.50
C GLU A 35 -2.57 22.63 -7.85
N LEU A 36 -1.86 23.75 -7.79
CA LEU A 36 -0.53 23.73 -7.18
C LEU A 36 -0.61 23.43 -5.70
N ALA A 37 -1.45 24.18 -4.99
CA ALA A 37 -1.59 23.97 -3.56
C ALA A 37 -2.15 22.59 -3.26
N GLY A 38 -3.10 22.13 -4.05
CA GLY A 38 -3.65 20.79 -3.90
C GLY A 38 -2.59 19.72 -4.12
N SER A 39 -1.72 19.91 -5.10
CA SER A 39 -0.64 18.99 -5.35
C SER A 39 0.34 18.92 -4.19
N LEU A 40 0.62 20.06 -3.57
CA LEU A 40 1.52 20.09 -2.42
C LEU A 40 0.91 19.33 -1.24
N VAL A 41 -0.37 19.50 -1.02
CA VAL A 41 -1.06 18.75 0.04
C VAL A 41 -1.00 17.26 -0.26
N LEU A 42 -1.26 16.89 -1.50
CA LEU A 42 -1.22 15.49 -1.89
C LEU A 42 0.19 14.91 -1.71
N ASP A 43 1.20 15.66 -2.11
CA ASP A 43 2.60 15.23 -1.95
C ASP A 43 2.92 15.00 -0.48
N PHE A 44 2.42 15.86 0.38
CA PHE A 44 2.63 15.70 1.81
C PHE A 44 2.05 14.38 2.29
N PHE A 45 0.82 14.08 1.90
CA PHE A 45 0.18 12.84 2.34
C PHE A 45 0.84 11.61 1.76
N VAL A 46 1.29 11.68 0.53
CA VAL A 46 2.01 10.55 -0.06
C VAL A 46 3.27 10.27 0.73
N LYS A 47 3.97 11.33 1.15
CA LYS A 47 5.17 11.15 1.95
C LYS A 47 4.86 10.64 3.36
N GLU A 48 3.86 11.24 3.99
CA GLU A 48 3.58 10.91 5.39
C GLU A 48 2.86 9.59 5.55
N LEU A 49 1.89 9.31 4.69
CA LEU A 49 1.09 8.11 4.82
C LEU A 49 1.52 7.01 3.86
N GLY A 50 2.12 7.40 2.76
CA GLY A 50 2.41 6.43 1.70
C GLY A 50 3.31 5.30 2.17
N ALA A 51 4.44 5.62 2.75
CA ALA A 51 5.40 4.60 3.15
C ALA A 51 4.84 3.69 4.25
N PRO A 52 4.26 4.23 5.32
CA PRO A 52 3.69 3.34 6.35
C PRO A 52 2.59 2.43 5.82
N VAL A 53 1.69 2.97 5.00
CA VAL A 53 0.61 2.17 4.45
C VAL A 53 1.15 1.12 3.49
N TYR A 54 2.07 1.52 2.63
CA TYR A 54 2.68 0.60 1.69
C TYR A 54 3.40 -0.53 2.42
N ASN A 55 4.18 -0.17 3.44
CA ASN A 55 4.92 -1.17 4.19
C ASN A 55 3.98 -2.13 4.93
N GLN A 56 2.91 -1.60 5.47
CA GLN A 56 1.90 -2.43 6.13
C GLN A 56 1.31 -3.42 5.12
N ALA A 57 0.99 -2.94 3.93
CA ALA A 57 0.41 -3.79 2.90
C ALA A 57 1.35 -4.91 2.51
N ILE A 58 2.65 -4.60 2.37
CA ILE A 58 3.64 -5.61 2.03
C ILE A 58 3.75 -6.64 3.15
N GLN A 59 3.74 -6.19 4.38
CA GLN A 59 3.80 -7.12 5.52
C GLN A 59 2.57 -8.01 5.58
N ASP A 60 1.41 -7.45 5.31
CA ASP A 60 0.17 -8.22 5.27
C ASP A 60 0.22 -9.28 4.17
N ALA A 61 0.72 -8.89 3.00
CA ALA A 61 0.84 -9.82 1.89
C ALA A 61 1.82 -10.95 2.23
N ARG A 62 2.94 -10.59 2.86
CA ARG A 62 3.92 -11.57 3.25
C ARG A 62 3.34 -12.58 4.24
N LYS A 63 2.61 -12.09 5.20
CA LYS A 63 1.98 -12.97 6.19
C LYS A 63 1.01 -13.92 5.52
N PHE A 64 0.21 -13.42 4.59
CA PHE A 64 -0.73 -14.24 3.85
C PHE A 64 -0.01 -15.35 3.08
N LEU A 65 1.06 -14.98 2.38
CA LEU A 65 1.82 -15.96 1.62
C LEU A 65 2.49 -16.98 2.53
N GLN A 66 2.99 -16.52 3.67
CA GLN A 66 3.61 -17.43 4.62
C GLN A 66 2.62 -18.47 5.10
N GLU A 67 1.41 -18.05 5.39
CA GLU A 67 0.37 -18.98 5.82
C GLU A 67 0.03 -19.98 4.72
N LYS A 68 0.02 -19.53 3.48
CA LYS A 68 -0.24 -20.43 2.36
C LYS A 68 0.89 -21.43 2.16
N LEU A 69 2.13 -20.98 2.36
CA LEU A 69 3.27 -21.89 2.29
C LEU A 69 3.20 -22.94 3.40
N ASP A 70 2.82 -22.52 4.59
CA ASP A 70 2.67 -23.46 5.70
C ASP A 70 1.60 -24.49 5.38
N ASP A 71 0.51 -24.06 4.74
CA ASP A 71 -0.56 -24.97 4.37
C ASP A 71 -0.11 -26.03 3.38
N LEU A 72 0.89 -25.71 2.54
CA LEU A 72 1.41 -26.69 1.60
C LEU A 72 1.94 -27.91 2.31
N ASP A 73 2.65 -27.71 3.41
CA ASP A 73 3.20 -28.83 4.17
C ASP A 73 2.08 -29.72 4.70
N VAL A 74 0.97 -29.10 5.09
CA VAL A 74 -0.14 -29.88 5.63
C VAL A 74 -0.88 -30.62 4.52
N GLU A 75 -1.10 -29.94 3.39
CA GLU A 75 -1.94 -30.50 2.34
C GLU A 75 -1.22 -31.49 1.45
N PHE A 76 0.09 -31.31 1.28
CA PHE A 76 0.83 -32.10 0.30
C PHE A 76 1.97 -32.87 0.92
N TYR A 77 2.00 -32.94 2.23
CA TYR A 77 3.05 -33.66 2.91
C TYR A 77 2.94 -35.16 2.69
N GLU A 78 4.05 -35.78 2.36
CA GLU A 78 4.14 -37.23 2.27
C GLU A 78 5.22 -37.68 3.22
N PRO A 79 4.97 -38.72 3.99
CA PRO A 79 6.02 -39.18 4.90
C PRO A 79 7.22 -39.72 4.13
N ASP A 80 8.38 -39.28 4.56
CA ASP A 80 9.61 -39.69 3.92
C ASP A 80 9.93 -41.17 4.16
N GLU A 81 9.54 -41.63 5.33
CA GLU A 81 9.87 -42.98 5.68
C GLU A 81 8.76 -43.92 5.22
N PRO A 82 9.15 -44.98 4.58
CA PRO A 82 8.15 -45.97 4.22
C PRO A 82 7.52 -46.56 5.46
N PHE A 83 6.30 -46.94 5.32
CA PHE A 83 5.65 -47.59 6.40
C PHE A 83 6.34 -48.90 6.73
N SER A 84 6.83 -48.97 7.88
CA SER A 84 7.56 -50.16 8.28
C SER A 84 6.87 -50.84 9.42
N ARG A 85 6.87 -52.08 9.35
CA ARG A 85 6.33 -52.91 10.33
C ARG A 85 4.88 -53.00 10.29
#